data_0db064b91efb5a4b08bfaad838197ff1
#
_entry.id   0db064b91efb5a4b08bfaad838197ff1
#
_cell.length_a   1.000
_cell.length_b   1.000
_cell.length_c   1.000
_cell.angle_alpha   90.00
_cell.angle_beta   90.00
_cell.angle_gamma   90.00
#
_symmetry.space_group_name_H-M   'P 1'
#
loop_
_entity.id
_entity.type
_entity.pdbx_description
1 polymer ?
#
loop_
_entity_poly.entity_id
_entity_poly.type
_entity_poly.pdbx_seq_one_letter_code
_entity_poly.pdbx_strand_id
1 'polypeptide(L)'
;MEFEFRFKKFSLNHSQSSMKIGTDAILLSASAPKINAKRILDIGTGCGVVAMIMAQYNCNAGITAIDIDSQSIAQASSNFSYGPFCKRMQAINIRLQEFANNKENHAKYDCIVSNPPYFVNSLSAKGKARNMARHNESLPFEELVSNIAILATPDAFITIILPYEQTLQTIQLFKNHGIY
;
A
#
# COMPACT_ATOMS: atom_id res chain seq x y z
N MET A 1 14.15 10.42 21.67
CA MET A 1 14.69 10.64 20.30
C MET A 1 13.59 10.28 19.35
N GLU A 2 13.01 11.26 18.65
CA GLU A 2 12.02 10.98 17.60
C GLU A 2 12.75 10.37 16.41
N PHE A 3 12.32 9.20 15.97
CA PHE A 3 12.84 8.53 14.79
C PHE A 3 12.29 9.20 13.52
N GLU A 4 12.82 10.38 13.21
CA GLU A 4 12.50 11.12 12.00
C GLU A 4 13.37 10.63 10.85
N PHE A 5 12.74 10.14 9.76
CA PHE A 5 13.43 9.86 8.52
C PHE A 5 13.27 11.04 7.56
N ARG A 6 14.38 11.61 7.10
CA ARG A 6 14.38 12.82 6.27
C ARG A 6 14.59 12.50 4.80
N PHE A 7 13.60 12.88 4.00
CA PHE A 7 13.70 12.95 2.55
C PHE A 7 14.07 14.38 2.12
N LYS A 8 14.41 14.55 0.84
CA LYS A 8 14.81 15.87 0.32
C LYS A 8 13.69 16.94 0.45
N LYS A 9 12.42 16.54 0.37
CA LYS A 9 11.27 17.46 0.36
C LYS A 9 10.30 17.31 1.53
N PHE A 10 10.44 16.29 2.34
CA PHE A 10 9.60 16.04 3.51
C PHE A 10 10.31 15.14 4.52
N SER A 11 9.77 15.08 5.71
CA SER A 11 10.22 14.16 6.78
C SER A 11 9.06 13.27 7.21
N LEU A 12 9.38 12.11 7.73
CA LEU A 12 8.42 11.14 8.26
C LEU A 12 8.86 10.62 9.61
N ASN A 13 7.90 10.45 10.50
CA ASN A 13 8.08 9.63 11.70
C ASN A 13 7.55 8.21 11.43
N HIS A 14 8.28 7.18 11.88
CA HIS A 14 7.89 5.78 11.71
C HIS A 14 8.01 4.97 13.01
N SER A 15 8.01 5.66 14.15
CA SER A 15 8.22 5.03 15.46
C SER A 15 7.07 4.11 15.88
N GLN A 16 5.84 4.47 15.53
CA GLN A 16 4.62 3.75 15.90
C GLN A 16 4.13 2.75 14.85
N SER A 17 4.64 2.82 13.62
CA SER A 17 4.26 1.89 12.56
C SER A 17 4.83 0.50 12.82
N SER A 18 4.01 -0.53 12.55
CA SER A 18 4.40 -1.94 12.63
C SER A 18 5.55 -2.30 11.70
N MET A 19 5.61 -1.66 10.53
CA MET A 19 6.72 -1.77 9.58
C MET A 19 7.51 -0.46 9.55
N LYS A 20 8.84 -0.59 9.68
CA LYS A 20 9.76 0.54 9.51
C LYS A 20 9.96 0.83 8.02
N ILE A 21 10.43 2.05 7.71
CA ILE A 21 10.80 2.42 6.34
C ILE A 21 11.91 1.48 5.87
N GLY A 22 11.59 0.64 4.89
CA GLY A 22 12.51 -0.32 4.29
C GLY A 22 12.87 0.05 2.85
N THR A 23 13.88 -0.64 2.32
CA THR A 23 14.32 -0.50 0.92
C THR A 23 13.19 -0.78 -0.07
N ASP A 24 12.32 -1.75 0.25
CA ASP A 24 11.22 -2.17 -0.62
C ASP A 24 10.22 -1.03 -0.86
N ALA A 25 9.88 -0.25 0.18
CA ALA A 25 9.01 0.91 0.04
C ALA A 25 9.61 1.98 -0.89
N ILE A 26 10.93 2.17 -0.83
CA ILE A 26 11.63 3.12 -1.69
C ILE A 26 11.69 2.60 -3.13
N LEU A 27 12.01 1.31 -3.33
CA LEU A 27 12.05 0.67 -4.65
C LEU A 27 10.68 0.69 -5.31
N LEU A 28 9.62 0.32 -4.58
CA LEU A 28 8.24 0.41 -5.04
C LEU A 28 7.90 1.81 -5.55
N SER A 29 8.17 2.82 -4.72
CA SER A 29 7.86 4.21 -5.06
C SER A 29 8.71 4.73 -6.25
N ALA A 30 9.95 4.25 -6.39
CA ALA A 30 10.83 4.63 -7.50
C ALA A 30 10.40 3.97 -8.82
N SER A 31 9.87 2.74 -8.75
CA SER A 31 9.41 1.95 -9.90
C SER A 31 7.99 2.32 -10.34
N ALA A 32 7.18 2.87 -9.44
CA ALA A 32 5.83 3.30 -9.78
C ALA A 32 5.87 4.39 -10.88
N PRO A 33 4.96 4.32 -11.86
CA PRO A 33 5.00 5.24 -12.99
C PRO A 33 4.73 6.69 -12.54
N LYS A 34 5.50 7.61 -13.10
CA LYS A 34 5.33 9.06 -12.91
C LYS A 34 4.31 9.57 -13.93
N ILE A 35 3.09 9.06 -13.80
CA ILE A 35 1.96 9.48 -14.63
C ILE A 35 1.27 10.68 -14.00
N ASN A 36 0.50 11.40 -14.77
CA ASN A 36 -0.35 12.47 -14.25
C ASN A 36 -1.62 11.86 -13.62
N ALA A 37 -1.43 10.98 -12.63
CA ALA A 37 -2.52 10.33 -11.93
C ALA A 37 -3.43 11.35 -11.24
N LYS A 38 -4.72 11.06 -11.22
CA LYS A 38 -5.72 11.88 -10.50
C LYS A 38 -6.02 11.32 -9.11
N ARG A 39 -6.05 9.99 -9.00
CA ARG A 39 -6.40 9.30 -7.75
C ARG A 39 -5.50 8.09 -7.54
N ILE A 40 -4.71 8.16 -6.48
CA ILE A 40 -3.76 7.11 -6.11
C ILE A 40 -4.26 6.40 -4.86
N LEU A 41 -4.20 5.08 -4.85
CA LEU A 41 -4.45 4.25 -3.67
C LEU A 41 -3.14 3.57 -3.24
N ASP A 42 -2.79 3.73 -1.98
CA ASP A 42 -1.69 3.01 -1.31
C ASP A 42 -2.28 1.98 -0.34
N ILE A 43 -2.12 0.69 -0.66
CA ILE A 43 -2.67 -0.43 0.10
C ILE A 43 -1.61 -1.00 1.04
N GLY A 44 -1.91 -1.02 2.34
CA GLY A 44 -0.94 -1.39 3.37
C GLY A 44 0.10 -0.29 3.59
N THR A 45 -0.37 0.94 3.77
CA THR A 45 0.46 2.15 3.74
C THR A 45 1.49 2.25 4.86
N GLY A 46 1.29 1.54 5.98
CA GLY A 46 2.15 1.63 7.15
C GLY A 46 2.25 3.09 7.65
N CYS A 47 3.47 3.61 7.76
CA CYS A 47 3.68 5.02 8.16
C CYS A 47 3.41 6.05 7.06
N GLY A 48 2.96 5.64 5.87
CA GLY A 48 2.61 6.54 4.77
C GLY A 48 3.77 6.92 3.85
N VAL A 49 4.91 6.22 3.90
CA VAL A 49 6.11 6.59 3.13
C VAL A 49 5.87 6.51 1.62
N VAL A 50 5.25 5.42 1.13
CA VAL A 50 4.94 5.24 -0.29
C VAL A 50 3.96 6.32 -0.75
N ALA A 51 2.87 6.52 -0.01
CA ALA A 51 1.88 7.58 -0.28
C ALA A 51 2.52 8.97 -0.39
N MET A 52 3.43 9.34 0.51
CA MET A 52 4.13 10.64 0.49
C MET A 52 5.05 10.78 -0.72
N ILE A 53 5.77 9.72 -1.10
CA ILE A 53 6.62 9.75 -2.30
C ILE A 53 5.74 9.86 -3.55
N MET A 54 4.64 9.10 -3.65
CA MET A 54 3.70 9.21 -4.76
C MET A 54 3.09 10.61 -4.85
N ALA A 55 2.74 11.22 -3.72
CA ALA A 55 2.26 12.60 -3.66
C ALA A 55 3.29 13.62 -4.17
N GLN A 56 4.58 13.41 -3.91
CA GLN A 56 5.64 14.27 -4.40
C GLN A 56 5.76 14.27 -5.93
N TYR A 57 5.58 13.11 -6.56
CA TYR A 57 5.75 12.96 -8.01
C TYR A 57 4.47 13.23 -8.80
N ASN A 58 3.30 13.07 -8.19
CA ASN A 58 1.99 13.29 -8.81
C ASN A 58 1.31 14.50 -8.17
N CYS A 59 1.70 15.71 -8.59
CA CYS A 59 1.35 16.98 -7.93
C CYS A 59 -0.16 17.26 -7.86
N ASN A 60 -0.95 16.71 -8.79
CA ASN A 60 -2.41 16.92 -8.87
C ASN A 60 -3.22 15.74 -8.31
N ALA A 61 -2.59 14.65 -7.91
CA ALA A 61 -3.29 13.47 -7.43
C ALA A 61 -3.85 13.65 -6.01
N GLY A 62 -5.08 13.19 -5.80
CA GLY A 62 -5.58 12.86 -4.48
C GLY A 62 -5.05 11.48 -4.06
N ILE A 63 -4.51 11.39 -2.85
CA ILE A 63 -3.93 10.16 -2.32
C ILE A 63 -4.82 9.59 -1.23
N THR A 64 -5.26 8.36 -1.41
CA THR A 64 -5.92 7.58 -0.35
C THR A 64 -4.97 6.47 0.08
N ALA A 65 -4.70 6.39 1.36
CA ALA A 65 -3.83 5.40 1.98
C ALA A 65 -4.64 4.57 2.97
N ILE A 66 -4.61 3.24 2.84
CA ILE A 66 -5.37 2.35 3.72
C ILE A 66 -4.46 1.36 4.43
N ASP A 67 -4.80 1.00 5.65
CA ASP A 67 -4.15 -0.04 6.43
C ASP A 67 -5.11 -0.61 7.47
N ILE A 68 -4.92 -1.88 7.84
CA ILE A 68 -5.69 -2.54 8.92
C ILE A 68 -5.16 -2.16 10.30
N ASP A 69 -3.89 -1.78 10.39
CA ASP A 69 -3.24 -1.42 11.64
C ASP A 69 -3.55 0.04 12.01
N SER A 70 -4.32 0.22 13.07
CA SER A 70 -4.73 1.54 13.55
C SER A 70 -3.56 2.43 14.00
N GLN A 71 -2.48 1.84 14.54
CA GLN A 71 -1.30 2.58 14.96
C GLN A 71 -0.52 3.10 13.73
N SER A 72 -0.39 2.29 12.69
CA SER A 72 0.19 2.71 11.41
C SER A 72 -0.62 3.84 10.79
N ILE A 73 -1.96 3.75 10.78
CA ILE A 73 -2.82 4.81 10.26
C ILE A 73 -2.73 6.10 11.09
N ALA A 74 -2.66 6.03 12.41
CA ALA A 74 -2.44 7.20 13.24
C ALA A 74 -1.12 7.89 12.90
N GLN A 75 -0.06 7.08 12.69
CA GLN A 75 1.25 7.58 12.27
C GLN A 75 1.22 8.20 10.86
N ALA A 76 0.58 7.53 9.89
CA ALA A 76 0.42 8.04 8.53
C ALA A 76 -0.38 9.35 8.51
N SER A 77 -1.49 9.41 9.24
CA SER A 77 -2.31 10.63 9.38
C SER A 77 -1.51 11.80 9.95
N SER A 78 -0.70 11.55 10.98
CA SER A 78 0.20 12.54 11.55
C SER A 78 1.22 13.02 10.51
N ASN A 79 1.90 12.09 9.82
CA ASN A 79 2.87 12.42 8.77
C ASN A 79 2.23 13.23 7.63
N PHE A 80 1.02 12.90 7.22
CA PHE A 80 0.31 13.64 6.16
C PHE A 80 -0.05 15.05 6.61
N SER A 81 -0.54 15.21 7.86
CA SER A 81 -0.99 16.51 8.39
C SER A 81 0.14 17.52 8.48
N TYR A 82 1.34 17.08 8.83
CA TYR A 82 2.53 17.93 8.90
C TYR A 82 3.31 18.01 7.58
N GLY A 83 2.96 17.17 6.61
CA GLY A 83 3.62 17.11 5.32
C GLY A 83 3.19 18.20 4.34
N PRO A 84 4.01 18.49 3.31
CA PRO A 84 3.72 19.53 2.32
C PRO A 84 2.55 19.19 1.40
N PHE A 85 1.99 17.97 1.47
CA PHE A 85 0.93 17.47 0.59
C PHE A 85 -0.41 17.27 1.32
N CYS A 86 -0.55 17.77 2.55
CA CYS A 86 -1.66 17.49 3.49
C CYS A 86 -3.05 17.68 2.89
N LYS A 87 -3.25 18.69 2.02
CA LYS A 87 -4.56 19.03 1.44
C LYS A 87 -5.15 17.98 0.50
N ARG A 88 -4.36 16.99 0.08
CA ARG A 88 -4.75 15.99 -0.93
C ARG A 88 -4.41 14.55 -0.53
N MET A 89 -4.13 14.35 0.76
CA MET A 89 -3.82 13.04 1.32
C MET A 89 -4.77 12.68 2.45
N GLN A 90 -5.18 11.44 2.50
CA GLN A 90 -5.96 10.89 3.61
C GLN A 90 -5.48 9.48 3.93
N ALA A 91 -5.50 9.15 5.23
CA ALA A 91 -5.23 7.81 5.74
C ALA A 91 -6.50 7.26 6.40
N ILE A 92 -6.87 6.02 6.08
CA ILE A 92 -8.10 5.38 6.54
C ILE A 92 -7.78 4.02 7.16
N ASN A 93 -8.20 3.81 8.39
CA ASN A 93 -8.10 2.50 9.04
C ASN A 93 -9.25 1.62 8.57
N ILE A 94 -8.99 0.75 7.60
CA ILE A 94 -9.97 -0.11 6.98
C ILE A 94 -9.31 -1.33 6.33
N ARG A 95 -10.00 -2.45 6.30
CA ARG A 95 -9.59 -3.62 5.51
C ARG A 95 -9.81 -3.37 4.03
N LEU A 96 -8.93 -3.90 3.17
CA LEU A 96 -9.06 -3.76 1.71
C LEU A 96 -10.41 -4.28 1.20
N GLN A 97 -10.88 -5.41 1.73
CA GLN A 97 -12.17 -6.01 1.36
C GLN A 97 -13.35 -5.08 1.68
N GLU A 98 -13.35 -4.47 2.86
CA GLU A 98 -14.38 -3.53 3.28
C GLU A 98 -14.33 -2.25 2.43
N PHE A 99 -13.11 -1.78 2.12
CA PHE A 99 -12.90 -0.62 1.26
C PHE A 99 -13.40 -0.87 -0.17
N ALA A 100 -13.14 -2.06 -0.71
CA ALA A 100 -13.60 -2.47 -2.04
C ALA A 100 -15.11 -2.77 -2.09
N ASN A 101 -15.74 -3.16 -0.99
CA ASN A 101 -17.20 -3.36 -0.94
C ASN A 101 -18.00 -2.06 -1.08
N ASN A 102 -17.40 -0.90 -0.79
CA ASN A 102 -18.05 0.39 -1.02
C ASN A 102 -18.00 0.73 -2.51
N LYS A 103 -19.19 0.72 -3.16
CA LYS A 103 -19.35 1.01 -4.59
C LYS A 103 -18.81 2.38 -5.03
N GLU A 104 -18.71 3.35 -4.13
CA GLU A 104 -18.11 4.65 -4.42
C GLU A 104 -16.61 4.59 -4.71
N ASN A 105 -15.96 3.47 -4.36
CA ASN A 105 -14.55 3.24 -4.63
C ASN A 105 -14.29 2.43 -5.91
N HIS A 106 -15.35 1.87 -6.55
CA HIS A 106 -15.22 1.05 -7.75
C HIS A 106 -14.72 1.88 -8.94
N ALA A 107 -13.80 1.31 -9.71
CA ALA A 107 -13.20 1.93 -10.91
C ALA A 107 -12.78 3.40 -10.67
N LYS A 108 -12.19 3.68 -9.52
CA LYS A 108 -11.91 5.05 -9.06
C LYS A 108 -10.44 5.44 -9.13
N TYR A 109 -9.55 4.47 -8.99
CA TYR A 109 -8.13 4.71 -8.86
C TYR A 109 -7.40 4.43 -10.16
N ASP A 110 -6.68 5.42 -10.66
CA ASP A 110 -5.87 5.33 -11.88
C ASP A 110 -4.39 4.97 -11.60
N CYS A 111 -4.03 4.93 -10.32
CA CYS A 111 -2.76 4.36 -9.87
C CYS A 111 -2.96 3.65 -8.53
N ILE A 112 -2.52 2.40 -8.43
CA ILE A 112 -2.57 1.62 -7.19
C ILE A 112 -1.17 1.11 -6.88
N VAL A 113 -0.72 1.33 -5.65
CA VAL A 113 0.57 0.84 -5.16
C VAL A 113 0.36 -0.02 -3.91
N SER A 114 1.17 -1.07 -3.76
CA SER A 114 1.13 -1.91 -2.56
C SER A 114 2.48 -2.56 -2.29
N ASN A 115 2.86 -2.55 -1.02
CA ASN A 115 3.94 -3.35 -0.46
C ASN A 115 3.33 -4.33 0.56
N PRO A 116 2.66 -5.39 0.10
CA PRO A 116 1.96 -6.29 1.01
C PRO A 116 2.97 -7.08 1.85
N PRO A 117 2.59 -7.51 3.08
CA PRO A 117 3.46 -8.35 3.89
C PRO A 117 3.70 -9.67 3.16
N TYR A 118 4.99 -10.05 3.02
CA TYR A 118 5.37 -11.28 2.33
C TYR A 118 5.07 -12.50 3.18
N PHE A 119 4.17 -13.35 2.71
CA PHE A 119 3.97 -14.67 3.29
C PHE A 119 4.94 -15.64 2.65
N VAL A 120 6.09 -15.79 3.25
CA VAL A 120 6.90 -16.97 2.99
C VAL A 120 6.15 -18.15 3.59
N ASN A 121 5.68 -19.09 2.78
CA ASN A 121 5.36 -20.45 3.20
C ASN A 121 6.67 -21.10 3.70
N SER A 122 7.24 -20.54 4.77
CA SER A 122 8.38 -21.17 5.43
C SER A 122 7.83 -22.31 6.26
N LEU A 123 7.92 -23.51 5.71
CA LEU A 123 7.93 -24.80 6.41
C LEU A 123 9.12 -24.88 7.40
N SER A 124 9.47 -23.80 8.08
CA SER A 124 10.49 -23.85 9.13
C SER A 124 9.83 -23.74 10.50
N ALA A 125 9.76 -24.91 11.10
CA ALA A 125 9.43 -25.14 12.48
C ALA A 125 10.17 -24.19 13.44
N LYS A 126 9.42 -23.40 14.20
CA LYS A 126 9.59 -23.03 15.61
C LYS A 126 8.69 -21.81 15.90
N GLY A 127 7.43 -22.07 16.17
CA GLY A 127 6.51 -21.02 16.65
C GLY A 127 5.08 -21.13 16.13
N LYS A 128 4.44 -22.30 16.24
CA LYS A 128 3.07 -22.57 15.77
C LYS A 128 2.02 -21.53 16.27
N ALA A 129 2.16 -21.01 17.47
CA ALA A 129 1.20 -20.06 18.02
C ALA A 129 1.33 -18.64 17.41
N ARG A 130 2.56 -18.21 17.06
CA ARG A 130 2.82 -16.88 16.45
C ARG A 130 2.47 -16.87 14.97
N ASN A 131 2.55 -18.03 14.31
CA ASN A 131 2.17 -18.20 12.90
C ASN A 131 0.64 -18.26 12.72
N MET A 132 -0.12 -18.87 13.65
CA MET A 132 -1.57 -18.91 13.60
C MET A 132 -2.20 -17.51 13.71
N ALA A 133 -1.69 -16.64 14.60
CA ALA A 133 -2.17 -15.26 14.69
C ALA A 133 -1.89 -14.46 13.41
N ARG A 134 -0.74 -14.68 12.77
CA ARG A 134 -0.39 -14.02 11.48
C ARG A 134 -1.17 -14.58 10.29
N HIS A 135 -1.54 -15.86 10.28
CA HIS A 135 -2.36 -16.46 9.21
C HIS A 135 -3.79 -15.92 9.17
N ASN A 136 -4.35 -15.49 10.30
CA ASN A 136 -5.70 -14.91 10.36
C ASN A 136 -5.74 -13.42 9.94
N GLU A 137 -4.58 -12.76 9.82
CA GLU A 137 -4.48 -11.35 9.45
C GLU A 137 -3.95 -11.15 8.02
N SER A 138 -3.56 -12.24 7.34
CA SER A 138 -2.95 -12.15 6.02
C SER A 138 -4.00 -12.03 4.92
N LEU A 139 -3.82 -11.05 4.03
CA LEU A 139 -4.61 -10.90 2.81
C LEU A 139 -4.07 -11.90 1.77
N PRO A 140 -4.83 -12.94 1.37
CA PRO A 140 -4.43 -13.83 0.29
C PRO A 140 -4.20 -13.05 -1.01
N PHE A 141 -3.25 -13.49 -1.85
CA PHE A 141 -2.98 -12.79 -3.12
C PHE A 141 -4.18 -12.74 -4.04
N GLU A 142 -5.01 -13.78 -4.06
CA GLU A 142 -6.26 -13.81 -4.81
C GLU A 142 -7.21 -12.68 -4.36
N GLU A 143 -7.31 -12.45 -3.06
CA GLU A 143 -8.13 -11.37 -2.53
C GLU A 143 -7.52 -10.00 -2.81
N LEU A 144 -6.20 -9.86 -2.70
CA LEU A 144 -5.51 -8.61 -3.05
C LEU A 144 -5.82 -8.25 -4.51
N VAL A 145 -5.59 -9.18 -5.44
CA VAL A 145 -5.77 -8.97 -6.88
C VAL A 145 -7.23 -8.69 -7.23
N SER A 146 -8.17 -9.47 -6.71
CA SER A 146 -9.61 -9.29 -7.00
C SER A 146 -10.13 -7.94 -6.49
N ASN A 147 -9.71 -7.51 -5.31
CA ASN A 147 -10.11 -6.21 -4.77
C ASN A 147 -9.43 -5.04 -5.53
N ILE A 148 -8.16 -5.18 -5.93
CA ILE A 148 -7.50 -4.20 -6.80
C ILE A 148 -8.26 -4.06 -8.12
N ALA A 149 -8.67 -5.16 -8.74
CA ALA A 149 -9.42 -5.15 -10.00
C ALA A 149 -10.76 -4.39 -9.90
N ILE A 150 -11.44 -4.47 -8.75
CA ILE A 150 -12.68 -3.71 -8.49
C ILE A 150 -12.40 -2.21 -8.36
N LEU A 151 -11.28 -1.84 -7.73
CA LEU A 151 -10.94 -0.45 -7.40
C LEU A 151 -10.28 0.31 -8.55
N ALA A 152 -9.59 -0.42 -9.45
CA ALA A 152 -8.83 0.13 -10.55
C ALA A 152 -9.73 0.67 -11.67
N THR A 153 -9.35 1.80 -12.26
CA THR A 153 -9.93 2.21 -13.56
C THR A 153 -9.42 1.27 -14.67
N PRO A 154 -10.10 1.20 -15.83
CA PRO A 154 -9.66 0.33 -16.94
C PRO A 154 -8.21 0.56 -17.37
N ASP A 155 -7.72 1.80 -17.29
CA ASP A 155 -6.36 2.19 -17.69
C ASP A 155 -5.43 2.41 -16.48
N ALA A 156 -5.75 1.82 -15.33
CA ALA A 156 -4.97 2.02 -14.11
C ALA A 156 -3.59 1.38 -14.19
N PHE A 157 -2.61 2.07 -13.62
CA PHE A 157 -1.29 1.48 -13.35
C PHE A 157 -1.27 0.84 -11.96
N ILE A 158 -0.87 -0.41 -11.90
CA ILE A 158 -0.74 -1.16 -10.67
C ILE A 158 0.72 -1.52 -10.46
N THR A 159 1.28 -1.11 -9.32
CA THR A 159 2.65 -1.43 -8.95
C THR A 159 2.68 -2.10 -7.58
N ILE A 160 3.17 -3.33 -7.56
CA ILE A 160 3.28 -4.13 -6.34
C ILE A 160 4.71 -4.65 -6.24
N ILE A 161 5.30 -4.57 -5.05
CA ILE A 161 6.57 -5.23 -4.80
C ILE A 161 6.31 -6.60 -4.18
N LEU A 162 6.91 -7.65 -4.75
CA LEU A 162 6.68 -9.04 -4.36
C LEU A 162 7.99 -9.83 -4.42
N PRO A 163 8.14 -10.92 -3.62
CA PRO A 163 9.17 -11.90 -3.84
C PRO A 163 9.04 -12.51 -5.25
N TYR A 164 10.19 -12.79 -5.88
CA TYR A 164 10.26 -13.31 -7.25
C TYR A 164 9.39 -14.54 -7.48
N GLU A 165 9.37 -15.47 -6.52
CA GLU A 165 8.63 -16.74 -6.59
C GLU A 165 7.11 -16.54 -6.72
N GLN A 166 6.59 -15.40 -6.26
CA GLN A 166 5.15 -15.10 -6.28
C GLN A 166 4.72 -14.29 -7.51
N THR A 167 5.68 -13.78 -8.28
CA THR A 167 5.42 -12.86 -9.39
C THR A 167 4.59 -13.50 -10.49
N LEU A 168 4.95 -14.69 -10.95
CA LEU A 168 4.25 -15.36 -12.07
C LEU A 168 2.80 -15.71 -11.72
N GLN A 169 2.56 -16.19 -10.50
CA GLN A 169 1.21 -16.47 -10.01
C GLN A 169 0.37 -15.21 -9.96
N THR A 170 0.94 -14.13 -9.42
CA THR A 170 0.23 -12.85 -9.30
C THR A 170 -0.11 -12.24 -10.65
N ILE A 171 0.81 -12.31 -11.62
CA ILE A 171 0.55 -11.87 -13.01
C ILE A 171 -0.60 -12.68 -13.62
N GLN A 172 -0.63 -14.00 -13.41
CA GLN A 172 -1.71 -14.82 -13.93
C GLN A 172 -3.06 -14.47 -13.29
N LEU A 173 -3.08 -14.18 -11.99
CA LEU A 173 -4.27 -13.72 -11.29
C LEU A 173 -4.79 -12.39 -11.88
N PHE A 174 -3.91 -11.41 -12.13
CA PHE A 174 -4.30 -10.16 -12.77
C PHE A 174 -4.90 -10.37 -14.17
N LYS A 175 -4.28 -11.22 -14.99
CA LYS A 175 -4.81 -11.58 -16.31
C LYS A 175 -6.20 -12.20 -16.25
N ASN A 176 -6.48 -13.04 -15.26
CA ASN A 176 -7.80 -13.64 -15.04
C ASN A 176 -8.88 -12.59 -14.73
N HIS A 177 -8.48 -11.42 -14.24
CA HIS A 177 -9.34 -10.26 -14.00
C HIS A 177 -9.29 -9.21 -15.14
N GLY A 178 -8.68 -9.53 -16.29
CA GLY A 178 -8.61 -8.64 -17.46
C GLY A 178 -7.60 -7.48 -17.31
N ILE A 179 -6.64 -7.60 -16.40
CA ILE A 179 -5.55 -6.63 -16.18
C ILE A 179 -4.27 -7.18 -16.80
N TYR A 180 -3.61 -6.42 -17.68
CA TYR A 180 -2.44 -6.84 -18.46
C TYR A 180 -1.23 -5.93 -18.25
#